data_130fb67a8e661de53a0dc3b6be767d78
#
_entry.id   130fb67a8e661de53a0dc3b6be767d78
#
_cell.length_a   1.000
_cell.length_b   1.000
_cell.length_c   1.000
_cell.angle_alpha   90.00
_cell.angle_beta   90.00
_cell.angle_gamma   90.00
#
_symmetry.space_group_name_H-M   'P 1'
#
loop_
_entity.id
_entity.type
_entity.pdbx_description
1 polymer ?
#
loop_
_entity_poly.entity_id
_entity_poly.type
_entity_poly.pdbx_seq_one_letter_code
_entity_poly.pdbx_strand_id
1 'polypeptide(L)'
;YRKKQGNQIKERTTLLQETNTKLIDQKEEKQQLIAQNKREQEKLEDEKKQQDALIATIREKESSYAAQINKKQAEANRIDREIDRLIREAIAASKKESGATTNSETEIKKGAMPTFALTPAAKALANDFASNKGRMDWPVERGRVYKKFGTSKHPTLPNITTYNSGVEIETAPGSVARAAFKGTVQQVQLIRGGGYTILIRHGNYLTVYQNLKNLKVKVNDQVSTKQALGEIAENSFNGKTILKFLVYKDSERLNPEDWIYNM
;
A
#
# COMPACT_ATOMS: atom_id res chain seq x y z
N TYR A 1 30.52 98.49 5.83
CA TYR A 1 30.76 97.39 4.87
C TYR A 1 31.47 96.22 5.54
N ARG A 2 32.57 96.35 6.24
CA ARG A 2 33.38 95.31 6.93
C ARG A 2 32.57 94.53 8.02
N LYS A 3 31.69 95.23 8.77
CA LYS A 3 30.88 94.54 9.83
C LYS A 3 29.84 93.59 9.24
N LYS A 4 29.25 93.89 8.06
CA LYS A 4 28.31 93.05 7.32
C LYS A 4 28.97 91.83 6.73
N GLN A 5 30.19 91.98 6.19
CA GLN A 5 31.01 90.88 5.69
C GLN A 5 31.46 89.90 6.83
N GLY A 6 31.86 90.44 7.98
CA GLY A 6 32.19 89.65 9.16
C GLY A 6 31.02 88.79 9.69
N ASN A 7 29.81 89.33 9.70
CA ASN A 7 28.61 88.57 10.09
C ASN A 7 28.26 87.50 9.09
N GLN A 8 28.34 87.74 7.79
CA GLN A 8 28.11 86.74 6.76
C GLN A 8 29.15 85.59 6.79
N ILE A 9 30.39 85.89 7.09
CA ILE A 9 31.42 84.86 7.28
C ILE A 9 31.12 83.99 8.48
N LYS A 10 30.72 84.59 9.59
CA LYS A 10 30.32 83.88 10.82
C LYS A 10 29.14 82.96 10.63
N GLU A 11 28.07 83.46 9.99
CA GLU A 11 26.89 82.62 9.65
C GLU A 11 27.22 81.44 8.72
N ARG A 12 28.03 81.67 7.70
CA ARG A 12 28.48 80.59 6.80
C ARG A 12 29.37 79.57 7.51
N THR A 13 30.22 80.01 8.43
CA THR A 13 31.07 79.11 9.22
C THR A 13 30.23 78.22 10.15
N THR A 14 29.23 78.82 10.80
CA THR A 14 28.31 78.03 11.65
C THR A 14 27.50 77.05 10.85
N LEU A 15 26.93 77.45 9.70
CA LEU A 15 26.19 76.54 8.81
C LEU A 15 27.09 75.43 8.24
N LEU A 16 28.36 75.73 7.91
CA LEU A 16 29.33 74.73 7.46
C LEU A 16 29.64 73.73 8.57
N GLN A 17 29.82 74.19 9.82
CA GLN A 17 30.02 73.31 10.98
C GLN A 17 28.86 72.40 11.23
N GLU A 18 27.63 72.93 11.23
CA GLU A 18 26.39 72.11 11.40
C GLU A 18 26.21 71.09 10.29
N THR A 19 26.49 71.46 9.04
CA THR A 19 26.40 70.57 7.88
C THR A 19 27.44 69.48 7.95
N ASN A 20 28.67 69.79 8.39
CA ASN A 20 29.75 68.84 8.55
C ASN A 20 29.46 67.82 9.66
N THR A 21 28.88 68.28 10.80
CA THR A 21 28.43 67.37 11.90
C THR A 21 27.37 66.42 11.40
N LYS A 22 26.33 66.95 10.71
CA LYS A 22 25.27 66.07 10.11
C LYS A 22 25.82 65.07 9.11
N LEU A 23 26.78 65.43 8.31
CA LEU A 23 27.45 64.50 7.39
C LEU A 23 28.25 63.41 8.08
N ILE A 24 28.89 63.71 9.20
CA ILE A 24 29.61 62.73 10.01
C ILE A 24 28.62 61.76 10.62
N ASP A 25 27.53 62.24 11.25
CA ASP A 25 26.49 61.43 11.83
C ASP A 25 25.85 60.48 10.78
N GLN A 26 25.49 61.02 9.64
CA GLN A 26 24.92 60.24 8.54
C GLN A 26 25.92 59.18 8.00
N LYS A 27 27.20 59.48 7.99
CA LYS A 27 28.21 58.53 7.58
C LYS A 27 28.34 57.36 8.57
N GLU A 28 28.27 57.63 9.87
CA GLU A 28 28.31 56.63 10.92
C GLU A 28 27.08 55.74 10.89
N GLU A 29 25.90 56.33 10.78
CA GLU A 29 24.63 55.64 10.64
C GLU A 29 24.64 54.68 9.42
N LYS A 30 25.10 55.21 8.28
CA LYS A 30 25.23 54.43 7.05
C LYS A 30 26.22 53.25 7.20
N GLN A 31 27.34 53.42 7.91
CA GLN A 31 28.29 52.37 8.16
C GLN A 31 27.69 51.29 9.09
N GLN A 32 26.95 51.67 10.10
CA GLN A 32 26.24 50.72 10.97
C GLN A 32 25.19 49.92 10.20
N LEU A 33 24.42 50.56 9.32
CA LEU A 33 23.43 49.92 8.47
C LEU A 33 24.03 48.91 7.50
N ILE A 34 25.16 49.28 6.89
CA ILE A 34 25.93 48.38 6.00
C ILE A 34 26.46 47.16 6.78
N ALA A 35 26.96 47.35 7.98
CA ALA A 35 27.43 46.25 8.83
C ALA A 35 26.28 45.32 9.27
N GLN A 36 25.14 45.90 9.58
CA GLN A 36 23.93 45.13 9.91
C GLN A 36 23.42 44.33 8.71
N ASN A 37 23.27 44.95 7.55
CA ASN A 37 22.85 44.28 6.34
C ASN A 37 23.78 43.13 5.94
N LYS A 38 25.08 43.30 6.12
CA LYS A 38 26.05 42.24 5.86
C LYS A 38 25.84 41.03 6.78
N ARG A 39 25.61 41.28 8.08
CA ARG A 39 25.31 40.21 9.06
C ARG A 39 24.01 39.51 8.75
N GLU A 40 22.98 40.22 8.34
CA GLU A 40 21.71 39.64 7.94
C GLU A 40 21.83 38.78 6.68
N GLN A 41 22.63 39.25 5.71
CA GLN A 41 22.92 38.52 4.49
C GLN A 41 23.69 37.22 4.77
N GLU A 42 24.68 37.24 5.66
CA GLU A 42 25.42 36.07 6.10
C GLU A 42 24.48 35.04 6.80
N LYS A 43 23.57 35.51 7.68
CA LYS A 43 22.57 34.65 8.32
C LYS A 43 21.63 34.00 7.32
N LEU A 44 21.12 34.78 6.35
CA LEU A 44 20.23 34.27 5.31
C LEU A 44 20.92 33.19 4.44
N GLU A 45 22.19 33.36 4.17
CA GLU A 45 22.98 32.41 3.40
C GLU A 45 23.20 31.10 4.18
N ASP A 46 23.44 31.19 5.49
CA ASP A 46 23.55 30.01 6.36
C ASP A 46 22.21 29.29 6.54
N GLU A 47 21.12 30.01 6.74
CA GLU A 47 19.76 29.44 6.80
C GLU A 47 19.40 28.73 5.48
N LYS A 48 19.72 29.33 4.34
CA LYS A 48 19.52 28.71 3.03
C LYS A 48 20.32 27.42 2.88
N LYS A 49 21.58 27.39 3.28
CA LYS A 49 22.40 26.17 3.26
C LYS A 49 21.83 25.06 4.14
N GLN A 50 21.35 25.42 5.35
CA GLN A 50 20.69 24.46 6.24
C GLN A 50 19.39 23.91 5.64
N GLN A 51 18.59 24.78 5.02
CA GLN A 51 17.37 24.39 4.35
C GLN A 51 17.64 23.46 3.16
N ASP A 52 18.62 23.76 2.32
CA ASP A 52 19.03 22.92 1.20
C ASP A 52 19.54 21.54 1.65
N ALA A 53 20.32 21.49 2.73
CA ALA A 53 20.79 20.24 3.33
C ALA A 53 19.62 19.39 3.87
N LEU A 54 18.64 20.03 4.53
CA LEU A 54 17.43 19.37 5.02
C LEU A 54 16.61 18.80 3.86
N ILE A 55 16.41 19.56 2.79
CA ILE A 55 15.68 19.12 1.59
C ILE A 55 16.39 17.92 0.95
N ALA A 56 17.72 17.92 0.86
CA ALA A 56 18.48 16.79 0.33
C ALA A 56 18.27 15.52 1.17
N THR A 57 18.33 15.64 2.49
CA THR A 57 18.07 14.52 3.42
C THR A 57 16.65 13.97 3.29
N ILE A 58 15.66 14.83 3.15
CA ILE A 58 14.25 14.43 2.96
C ILE A 58 14.09 13.67 1.63
N ARG A 59 14.67 14.17 0.55
CA ARG A 59 14.63 13.52 -0.78
C ARG A 59 15.28 12.14 -0.77
N GLU A 60 16.41 12.00 -0.09
CA GLU A 60 17.11 10.71 0.06
C GLU A 60 16.24 9.69 0.79
N LYS A 61 15.61 10.08 1.91
CA LYS A 61 14.68 9.23 2.67
C LYS A 61 13.46 8.86 1.84
N GLU A 62 12.87 9.80 1.12
CA GLU A 62 11.74 9.57 0.22
C GLU A 62 12.09 8.54 -0.86
N SER A 63 13.24 8.67 -1.50
CA SER A 63 13.74 7.72 -2.50
C SER A 63 13.94 6.32 -1.91
N SER A 64 14.52 6.22 -0.71
CA SER A 64 14.73 4.96 -0.01
C SER A 64 13.39 4.27 0.33
N TYR A 65 12.41 5.01 0.83
CA TYR A 65 11.07 4.47 1.11
C TYR A 65 10.35 4.03 -0.17
N ALA A 66 10.46 4.81 -1.24
CA ALA A 66 9.90 4.44 -2.54
C ALA A 66 10.48 3.12 -3.06
N ALA A 67 11.79 2.94 -2.97
CA ALA A 67 12.46 1.69 -3.34
C ALA A 67 11.99 0.49 -2.51
N GLN A 68 11.82 0.66 -1.20
CA GLN A 68 11.30 -0.39 -0.30
C GLN A 68 9.85 -0.77 -0.63
N ILE A 69 8.99 0.19 -0.92
CA ILE A 69 7.59 -0.03 -1.32
C ILE A 69 7.54 -0.80 -2.64
N ASN A 70 8.32 -0.37 -3.63
CA ASN A 70 8.40 -1.06 -4.92
C ASN A 70 8.89 -2.51 -4.79
N LYS A 71 9.88 -2.76 -3.93
CA LYS A 71 10.36 -4.12 -3.63
C LYS A 71 9.26 -4.99 -3.01
N LYS A 72 8.53 -4.47 -2.02
CA LYS A 72 7.39 -5.15 -1.40
C LYS A 72 6.27 -5.41 -2.39
N GLN A 73 5.96 -4.46 -3.28
CA GLN A 73 4.96 -4.65 -4.33
C GLN A 73 5.39 -5.74 -5.33
N ALA A 74 6.66 -5.77 -5.72
CA ALA A 74 7.20 -6.83 -6.59
C ALA A 74 7.11 -8.22 -5.93
N GLU A 75 7.36 -8.31 -4.63
CA GLU A 75 7.18 -9.55 -3.87
C GLU A 75 5.71 -9.98 -3.81
N ALA A 76 4.79 -9.07 -3.52
CA ALA A 76 3.35 -9.32 -3.55
C ALA A 76 2.91 -9.82 -4.94
N ASN A 77 3.34 -9.17 -6.01
CA ASN A 77 3.04 -9.58 -7.38
C ASN A 77 3.60 -10.97 -7.72
N ARG A 78 4.75 -11.36 -7.14
CA ARG A 78 5.31 -12.71 -7.31
C ARG A 78 4.42 -13.76 -6.63
N ILE A 79 3.97 -13.48 -5.41
CA ILE A 79 3.05 -14.36 -4.68
C ILE A 79 1.73 -14.50 -5.44
N ASP A 80 1.19 -13.41 -5.95
CA ASP A 80 -0.05 -13.40 -6.73
C ASP A 80 0.05 -14.26 -8.00
N ARG A 81 1.18 -14.19 -8.72
CA ARG A 81 1.43 -15.06 -9.89
C ARG A 81 1.49 -16.54 -9.51
N GLU A 82 2.03 -16.86 -8.35
CA GLU A 82 2.06 -18.22 -7.86
C GLU A 82 0.65 -18.74 -7.53
N ILE A 83 -0.20 -17.90 -6.93
CA ILE A 83 -1.61 -18.26 -6.70
C ILE A 83 -2.35 -18.46 -8.01
N ASP A 84 -2.18 -17.56 -8.99
CA ASP A 84 -2.78 -17.71 -10.31
C ASP A 84 -2.34 -19.00 -11.02
N ARG A 85 -1.09 -19.44 -10.79
CA ARG A 85 -0.59 -20.75 -11.27
C ARG A 85 -1.33 -21.90 -10.61
N LEU A 86 -1.44 -21.87 -9.27
CA LEU A 86 -2.16 -22.90 -8.50
C LEU A 86 -3.63 -23.00 -8.91
N ILE A 87 -4.28 -21.86 -9.17
CA ILE A 87 -5.67 -21.84 -9.65
C ILE A 87 -5.79 -22.48 -11.03
N ARG A 88 -4.89 -22.16 -11.97
CA ARG A 88 -4.89 -22.81 -13.29
C ARG A 88 -4.66 -24.32 -13.22
N GLU A 89 -3.79 -24.76 -12.32
CA GLU A 89 -3.57 -26.20 -12.05
C GLU A 89 -4.82 -26.87 -11.49
N ALA A 90 -5.50 -26.21 -10.53
CA ALA A 90 -6.75 -26.70 -9.96
C ALA A 90 -7.86 -26.81 -11.02
N ILE A 91 -7.96 -25.83 -11.92
CA ILE A 91 -8.90 -25.86 -13.06
C ILE A 91 -8.58 -27.02 -14.00
N ALA A 92 -7.30 -27.22 -14.34
CA ALA A 92 -6.87 -28.32 -15.20
C ALA A 92 -7.16 -29.71 -14.57
N ALA A 93 -6.91 -29.85 -13.25
CA ALA A 93 -7.24 -31.06 -12.51
C ALA A 93 -8.75 -31.37 -12.53
N SER A 94 -9.59 -30.36 -12.33
CA SER A 94 -11.05 -30.54 -12.32
C SER A 94 -11.60 -31.03 -13.66
N LYS A 95 -10.98 -30.66 -14.78
CA LYS A 95 -11.34 -31.15 -16.11
C LYS A 95 -11.02 -32.64 -16.29
N LYS A 96 -9.90 -33.09 -15.72
CA LYS A 96 -9.51 -34.51 -15.76
C LYS A 96 -10.46 -35.38 -14.93
N GLU A 97 -10.86 -34.91 -13.74
CA GLU A 97 -11.78 -35.64 -12.84
C GLU A 97 -13.20 -35.76 -13.41
N SER A 98 -13.66 -34.77 -14.17
CA SER A 98 -15.01 -34.78 -14.74
C SER A 98 -15.19 -35.68 -15.95
N GLY A 99 -14.14 -36.42 -16.39
CA GLY A 99 -14.22 -37.32 -17.53
C GLY A 99 -14.51 -36.62 -18.86
N ALA A 100 -14.36 -35.30 -18.91
CA ALA A 100 -14.43 -34.53 -20.15
C ALA A 100 -13.17 -34.86 -20.98
N THR A 101 -13.23 -35.98 -21.69
CA THR A 101 -12.25 -36.33 -22.71
C THR A 101 -12.15 -35.16 -23.67
N THR A 102 -10.95 -34.68 -23.83
CA THR A 102 -10.54 -33.69 -24.83
C THR A 102 -10.79 -34.25 -26.25
N ASN A 103 -12.04 -34.33 -26.66
CA ASN A 103 -12.43 -34.45 -28.05
C ASN A 103 -13.17 -33.21 -28.47
N SER A 104 -12.46 -32.12 -28.50
CA SER A 104 -12.78 -30.93 -29.27
C SER A 104 -11.50 -30.10 -29.44
N GLU A 105 -10.68 -30.54 -30.39
CA GLU A 105 -9.71 -29.68 -31.09
C GLU A 105 -10.44 -28.61 -31.94
N THR A 106 -11.60 -28.16 -31.51
CA THR A 106 -12.34 -27.14 -32.24
C THR A 106 -12.50 -25.92 -31.34
N GLU A 107 -11.80 -24.87 -31.73
CA GLU A 107 -11.87 -23.50 -31.23
C GLU A 107 -11.32 -23.24 -29.82
N ILE A 108 -9.98 -23.24 -29.70
CA ILE A 108 -9.31 -22.30 -28.80
C ILE A 108 -9.58 -20.91 -29.38
N LYS A 109 -10.71 -20.29 -29.00
CA LYS A 109 -10.88 -18.86 -29.15
C LYS A 109 -9.73 -18.23 -28.36
N LYS A 110 -8.75 -17.68 -29.07
CA LYS A 110 -7.68 -16.86 -28.47
C LYS A 110 -8.33 -15.83 -27.56
N GLY A 111 -8.22 -16.02 -26.22
CA GLY A 111 -8.72 -15.09 -25.23
C GLY A 111 -9.71 -15.64 -24.18
N ALA A 112 -10.18 -16.89 -24.28
CA ALA A 112 -11.07 -17.46 -23.27
C ALA A 112 -10.29 -17.81 -21.99
N MET A 113 -10.72 -17.24 -20.87
CA MET A 113 -10.12 -17.57 -19.56
C MET A 113 -10.43 -19.03 -19.18
N PRO A 114 -9.48 -19.75 -18.53
CA PRO A 114 -9.71 -21.10 -18.06
C PRO A 114 -10.86 -21.17 -17.05
N THR A 115 -11.80 -22.12 -17.23
CA THR A 115 -12.96 -22.32 -16.37
C THR A 115 -12.99 -23.70 -15.79
N PHE A 116 -13.59 -23.86 -14.58
CA PHE A 116 -13.78 -25.16 -13.94
C PHE A 116 -14.81 -26.01 -14.68
N ALA A 117 -14.56 -27.32 -14.77
CA ALA A 117 -15.61 -28.26 -15.10
C ALA A 117 -16.54 -28.43 -13.90
N LEU A 118 -17.86 -28.27 -14.14
CA LEU A 118 -18.87 -28.29 -13.09
C LEU A 118 -19.73 -29.56 -13.18
N THR A 119 -19.63 -30.45 -12.18
CA THR A 119 -20.62 -31.47 -11.93
C THR A 119 -21.93 -30.84 -11.44
N PRO A 120 -23.07 -31.53 -11.48
CA PRO A 120 -24.32 -31.02 -10.93
C PRO A 120 -24.20 -30.55 -9.48
N ALA A 121 -23.49 -31.29 -8.63
CA ALA A 121 -23.24 -30.91 -7.24
C ALA A 121 -22.36 -29.66 -7.13
N ALA A 122 -21.30 -29.55 -7.94
CA ALA A 122 -20.46 -28.36 -7.97
C ALA A 122 -21.21 -27.12 -8.48
N LYS A 123 -22.14 -27.30 -9.43
CA LYS A 123 -23.01 -26.22 -9.91
C LYS A 123 -23.99 -25.74 -8.82
N ALA A 124 -24.58 -26.68 -8.07
CA ALA A 124 -25.43 -26.33 -6.94
C ALA A 124 -24.67 -25.54 -5.87
N LEU A 125 -23.43 -25.98 -5.52
CA LEU A 125 -22.56 -25.28 -4.58
C LEU A 125 -22.16 -23.88 -5.08
N ALA A 126 -21.86 -23.73 -6.39
CA ALA A 126 -21.58 -22.44 -7.00
C ALA A 126 -22.75 -21.47 -6.91
N ASN A 127 -23.97 -21.96 -7.18
CA ASN A 127 -25.19 -21.15 -7.06
C ASN A 127 -25.46 -20.73 -5.61
N ASP A 128 -25.22 -21.65 -4.65
CA ASP A 128 -25.35 -21.35 -3.22
C ASP A 128 -24.30 -20.30 -2.79
N PHE A 129 -23.06 -20.42 -3.23
CA PHE A 129 -22.01 -19.41 -3.02
C PHE A 129 -22.44 -18.05 -3.58
N ALA A 130 -22.89 -18.00 -4.83
CA ALA A 130 -23.30 -16.77 -5.50
C ALA A 130 -24.50 -16.08 -4.82
N SER A 131 -25.47 -16.85 -4.32
CA SER A 131 -26.66 -16.32 -3.63
C SER A 131 -26.34 -15.71 -2.27
N ASN A 132 -25.19 -16.06 -1.69
CA ASN A 132 -24.69 -15.50 -0.43
C ASN A 132 -23.78 -14.29 -0.60
N LYS A 133 -23.70 -13.69 -1.80
CA LYS A 133 -22.93 -12.46 -2.02
C LYS A 133 -23.39 -11.35 -1.06
N GLY A 134 -22.42 -10.72 -0.37
CA GLY A 134 -22.64 -9.68 0.63
C GLY A 134 -23.17 -10.18 2.00
N ARG A 135 -23.28 -11.51 2.18
CA ARG A 135 -23.80 -12.12 3.40
C ARG A 135 -22.86 -13.14 4.03
N MET A 136 -21.70 -13.38 3.43
CA MET A 136 -20.73 -14.35 3.93
C MET A 136 -20.08 -13.87 5.23
N ASP A 137 -19.72 -14.84 6.04
CA ASP A 137 -19.01 -14.56 7.28
C ASP A 137 -17.57 -14.08 7.04
N TRP A 138 -17.07 -13.28 7.96
CA TRP A 138 -15.68 -12.89 7.98
C TRP A 138 -14.75 -14.09 8.09
N PRO A 139 -13.61 -14.09 7.34
CA PRO A 139 -12.65 -15.19 7.40
C PRO A 139 -11.83 -15.20 8.70
N VAL A 140 -12.15 -14.34 9.64
CA VAL A 140 -11.64 -14.27 11.02
C VAL A 140 -12.78 -14.03 11.99
N GLU A 141 -12.59 -14.31 13.27
CA GLU A 141 -13.61 -14.03 14.27
C GLU A 141 -13.73 -12.53 14.56
N ARG A 142 -12.59 -11.86 14.70
CA ARG A 142 -12.47 -10.42 14.94
C ARG A 142 -11.34 -9.86 14.12
N GLY A 143 -11.56 -8.71 13.50
CA GLY A 143 -10.56 -8.04 12.69
C GLY A 143 -11.06 -6.74 12.11
N ARG A 144 -10.17 -6.05 11.41
CA ARG A 144 -10.48 -4.84 10.63
C ARG A 144 -9.80 -4.91 9.27
N VAL A 145 -10.40 -4.29 8.28
CA VAL A 145 -9.76 -4.14 6.97
C VAL A 145 -8.54 -3.23 7.13
N TYR A 146 -7.37 -3.79 6.89
CA TYR A 146 -6.09 -3.08 6.90
C TYR A 146 -5.77 -2.48 5.53
N LYS A 147 -6.01 -3.27 4.45
CA LYS A 147 -5.81 -2.81 3.08
C LYS A 147 -6.92 -3.38 2.19
N LYS A 148 -7.59 -2.48 1.48
CA LYS A 148 -8.69 -2.80 0.57
C LYS A 148 -8.18 -3.43 -0.73
N PHE A 149 -9.09 -4.09 -1.45
CA PHE A 149 -8.86 -4.59 -2.79
C PHE A 149 -8.64 -3.45 -3.80
N GLY A 150 -7.80 -3.71 -4.80
CA GLY A 150 -7.59 -2.81 -5.92
C GLY A 150 -6.42 -1.84 -5.75
N THR A 151 -6.46 -0.76 -6.50
CA THR A 151 -5.40 0.24 -6.59
C THR A 151 -5.63 1.36 -5.58
N SER A 152 -4.61 1.72 -4.82
CA SER A 152 -4.64 2.82 -3.85
C SER A 152 -3.36 3.64 -3.90
N LYS A 153 -3.47 4.95 -3.64
CA LYS A 153 -2.32 5.81 -3.42
C LYS A 153 -1.72 5.55 -2.04
N HIS A 154 -0.40 5.62 -1.95
CA HIS A 154 0.26 5.49 -0.64
C HIS A 154 -0.06 6.72 0.24
N PRO A 155 -0.43 6.54 1.53
CA PRO A 155 -0.90 7.66 2.37
C PRO A 155 0.10 8.82 2.52
N THR A 156 1.38 8.51 2.60
CA THR A 156 2.46 9.49 2.83
C THR A 156 3.28 9.83 1.57
N LEU A 157 3.16 9.04 0.52
CA LEU A 157 3.89 9.21 -0.75
C LEU A 157 2.89 9.21 -1.92
N PRO A 158 2.21 10.33 -2.18
CA PRO A 158 1.07 10.39 -3.12
C PRO A 158 1.42 10.06 -4.57
N ASN A 159 2.71 10.12 -4.93
CA ASN A 159 3.21 9.72 -6.24
C ASN A 159 3.38 8.19 -6.39
N ILE A 160 3.21 7.43 -5.31
CA ILE A 160 3.32 5.98 -5.33
C ILE A 160 1.94 5.36 -5.26
N THR A 161 1.65 4.52 -6.25
CA THR A 161 0.43 3.73 -6.33
C THR A 161 0.76 2.28 -6.03
N THR A 162 -0.03 1.63 -5.17
CA THR A 162 0.09 0.21 -4.85
C THR A 162 -1.19 -0.53 -5.26
N TYR A 163 -1.03 -1.79 -5.67
CA TYR A 163 -2.14 -2.68 -5.99
C TYR A 163 -2.23 -3.80 -4.95
N ASN A 164 -3.44 -4.11 -4.50
CA ASN A 164 -3.74 -5.24 -3.63
C ASN A 164 -4.76 -6.17 -4.31
N SER A 165 -4.37 -7.40 -4.53
CA SER A 165 -5.17 -8.42 -5.24
C SER A 165 -6.30 -9.04 -4.43
N GLY A 166 -6.38 -8.72 -3.14
CA GLY A 166 -7.40 -9.18 -2.20
C GLY A 166 -7.64 -8.15 -1.11
N VAL A 167 -8.22 -8.56 0.00
CA VAL A 167 -8.35 -7.74 1.21
C VAL A 167 -7.36 -8.23 2.26
N GLU A 168 -6.64 -7.32 2.89
CA GLU A 168 -5.80 -7.60 4.04
C GLU A 168 -6.56 -7.27 5.32
N ILE A 169 -6.69 -8.24 6.20
CA ILE A 169 -7.45 -8.16 7.45
C ILE A 169 -6.46 -8.24 8.62
N GLU A 170 -6.34 -7.17 9.37
CA GLU A 170 -5.55 -7.11 10.60
C GLU A 170 -6.36 -7.67 11.77
N THR A 171 -5.73 -8.55 12.54
CA THR A 171 -6.34 -9.23 13.69
C THR A 171 -5.35 -9.35 14.83
N ALA A 172 -5.78 -9.85 15.98
CA ALA A 172 -4.93 -10.07 17.15
C ALA A 172 -3.93 -11.23 16.90
N PRO A 173 -2.74 -11.20 17.51
CA PRO A 173 -1.82 -12.33 17.51
C PRO A 173 -2.50 -13.63 17.99
N GLY A 174 -2.17 -14.76 17.35
CA GLY A 174 -2.77 -16.06 17.66
C GLY A 174 -4.17 -16.27 17.09
N SER A 175 -4.72 -15.31 16.35
CA SER A 175 -6.01 -15.47 15.69
C SER A 175 -5.99 -16.58 14.63
N VAL A 176 -7.13 -17.25 14.49
CA VAL A 176 -7.34 -18.36 13.59
C VAL A 176 -8.15 -17.91 12.37
N ALA A 177 -7.66 -18.23 11.18
CA ALA A 177 -8.43 -18.09 9.96
C ALA A 177 -9.50 -19.16 9.89
N ARG A 178 -10.71 -18.80 9.42
CA ARG A 178 -11.85 -19.68 9.28
C ARG A 178 -12.46 -19.61 7.88
N ALA A 179 -13.06 -20.69 7.43
CA ALA A 179 -13.70 -20.73 6.12
C ALA A 179 -14.90 -19.76 6.08
N ALA A 180 -14.89 -18.81 5.14
CA ALA A 180 -15.99 -17.87 4.93
C ALA A 180 -17.23 -18.56 4.39
N PHE A 181 -17.06 -19.69 3.71
CA PHE A 181 -18.15 -20.49 3.17
C PHE A 181 -17.74 -21.99 3.10
N LYS A 182 -18.72 -22.89 3.12
CA LYS A 182 -18.49 -24.33 2.96
C LYS A 182 -17.89 -24.68 1.60
N GLY A 183 -17.02 -25.68 1.54
CA GLY A 183 -16.37 -26.10 0.30
C GLY A 183 -15.40 -27.22 0.50
N THR A 184 -14.55 -27.45 -0.50
CA THR A 184 -13.49 -28.48 -0.49
C THR A 184 -12.14 -27.80 -0.57
N VAL A 185 -11.20 -28.17 0.29
CA VAL A 185 -9.82 -27.71 0.23
C VAL A 185 -9.17 -28.26 -1.05
N GLN A 186 -9.00 -27.39 -2.04
CA GLN A 186 -8.44 -27.76 -3.35
C GLN A 186 -6.94 -27.83 -3.31
N GLN A 187 -6.29 -26.93 -2.55
CA GLN A 187 -4.84 -26.83 -2.50
C GLN A 187 -4.37 -26.28 -1.14
N VAL A 188 -3.22 -26.78 -0.71
CA VAL A 188 -2.46 -26.26 0.43
C VAL A 188 -1.01 -26.11 -0.02
N GLN A 189 -0.48 -24.90 0.00
CA GLN A 189 0.86 -24.60 -0.49
C GLN A 189 1.60 -23.65 0.43
N LEU A 190 2.88 -23.96 0.71
CA LEU A 190 3.77 -22.99 1.33
C LEU A 190 4.37 -22.08 0.25
N ILE A 191 4.06 -20.80 0.29
CA ILE A 191 4.58 -19.80 -0.64
C ILE A 191 5.65 -18.98 0.08
N ARG A 192 6.86 -18.95 -0.48
CA ARG A 192 7.95 -18.14 0.10
C ARG A 192 7.54 -16.67 0.21
N GLY A 193 7.60 -16.10 1.41
CA GLY A 193 7.18 -14.71 1.71
C GLY A 193 5.67 -14.53 1.89
N GLY A 194 4.86 -15.57 1.62
CA GLY A 194 3.40 -15.53 1.75
C GLY A 194 2.82 -16.48 2.80
N GLY A 195 3.67 -17.28 3.48
CA GLY A 195 3.23 -18.29 4.43
C GLY A 195 2.46 -19.45 3.77
N TYR A 196 1.81 -20.28 4.57
CA TYR A 196 0.87 -21.26 4.02
C TYR A 196 -0.33 -20.56 3.42
N THR A 197 -0.72 -21.05 2.25
CA THR A 197 -1.86 -20.58 1.47
C THR A 197 -2.82 -21.74 1.26
N ILE A 198 -4.10 -21.54 1.59
CA ILE A 198 -5.16 -22.53 1.41
C ILE A 198 -6.10 -22.00 0.32
N LEU A 199 -6.41 -22.83 -0.66
CA LEU A 199 -7.43 -22.62 -1.68
C LEU A 199 -8.63 -23.50 -1.37
N ILE A 200 -9.82 -22.92 -1.18
CA ILE A 200 -11.08 -23.65 -0.97
C ILE A 200 -11.94 -23.44 -2.20
N ARG A 201 -12.45 -24.54 -2.76
CA ARG A 201 -13.30 -24.56 -3.94
C ARG A 201 -14.77 -24.61 -3.56
N HIS A 202 -15.59 -23.79 -4.20
CA HIS A 202 -17.02 -23.66 -4.06
C HIS A 202 -17.70 -23.72 -5.45
N GLY A 203 -17.55 -24.87 -6.13
CA GLY A 203 -17.98 -25.01 -7.54
C GLY A 203 -16.98 -24.38 -8.49
N ASN A 204 -17.33 -23.26 -9.14
CA ASN A 204 -16.40 -22.45 -9.93
C ASN A 204 -15.94 -21.18 -9.22
N TYR A 205 -16.25 -21.04 -7.92
CA TYR A 205 -15.65 -20.01 -7.09
C TYR A 205 -14.54 -20.60 -6.24
N LEU A 206 -13.55 -19.75 -5.93
CA LEU A 206 -12.45 -20.07 -5.03
C LEU A 206 -12.30 -18.97 -3.99
N THR A 207 -12.04 -19.36 -2.75
CA THR A 207 -11.54 -18.45 -1.71
C THR A 207 -10.11 -18.83 -1.36
N VAL A 208 -9.26 -17.82 -1.20
CA VAL A 208 -7.83 -18.00 -0.91
C VAL A 208 -7.51 -17.33 0.42
N TYR A 209 -6.84 -18.07 1.28
CA TYR A 209 -6.42 -17.66 2.62
C TYR A 209 -4.91 -17.73 2.70
N GLN A 210 -4.25 -16.58 2.82
CA GLN A 210 -2.78 -16.47 2.86
C GLN A 210 -2.26 -16.05 4.23
N ASN A 211 -0.98 -16.29 4.44
CA ASN A 211 -0.23 -15.99 5.65
C ASN A 211 -0.66 -16.84 6.84
N LEU A 212 -0.82 -18.15 6.60
CA LEU A 212 -1.19 -19.12 7.63
C LEU A 212 0.02 -19.90 8.14
N LYS A 213 -0.10 -20.41 9.36
CA LYS A 213 0.76 -21.40 10.01
C LYS A 213 -0.12 -22.40 10.78
N ASN A 214 0.45 -23.48 11.30
CA ASN A 214 -0.25 -24.44 12.15
C ASN A 214 -1.61 -24.86 11.55
N LEU A 215 -1.57 -25.36 10.31
CA LEU A 215 -2.77 -25.71 9.55
C LEU A 215 -3.59 -26.81 10.25
N LYS A 216 -4.92 -26.68 10.17
CA LYS A 216 -5.90 -27.63 10.73
C LYS A 216 -6.63 -28.44 9.66
N VAL A 217 -6.32 -28.20 8.40
CA VAL A 217 -6.93 -28.84 7.24
C VAL A 217 -5.87 -29.27 6.24
N LYS A 218 -6.19 -30.26 5.41
CA LYS A 218 -5.37 -30.79 4.32
C LYS A 218 -6.12 -30.79 3.00
N VAL A 219 -5.43 -31.03 1.91
CA VAL A 219 -6.01 -31.16 0.57
C VAL A 219 -7.12 -32.23 0.57
N ASN A 220 -8.21 -31.96 -0.11
CA ASN A 220 -9.44 -32.74 -0.23
C ASN A 220 -10.35 -32.78 1.01
N ASP A 221 -9.98 -32.11 2.11
CA ASP A 221 -10.91 -31.99 3.24
C ASP A 221 -12.14 -31.16 2.83
N GLN A 222 -13.30 -31.63 3.25
CA GLN A 222 -14.54 -30.83 3.19
C GLN A 222 -14.61 -29.94 4.40
N VAL A 223 -14.83 -28.65 4.20
CA VAL A 223 -14.93 -27.65 5.26
C VAL A 223 -16.31 -27.03 5.31
N SER A 224 -16.79 -26.84 6.52
CA SER A 224 -18.02 -26.10 6.80
C SER A 224 -17.73 -24.60 6.96
N THR A 225 -18.74 -23.76 6.78
CA THR A 225 -18.65 -22.33 7.10
C THR A 225 -18.21 -22.14 8.57
N LYS A 226 -17.29 -21.20 8.80
CA LYS A 226 -16.63 -20.92 10.10
C LYS A 226 -15.66 -21.99 10.60
N GLN A 227 -15.44 -23.06 9.86
CA GLN A 227 -14.45 -24.06 10.26
C GLN A 227 -13.05 -23.47 10.29
N ALA A 228 -12.29 -23.77 11.36
CA ALA A 228 -10.92 -23.31 11.54
C ALA A 228 -9.99 -23.94 10.49
N LEU A 229 -9.20 -23.11 9.82
CA LEU A 229 -8.27 -23.50 8.75
C LEU A 229 -6.82 -23.58 9.22
N GLY A 230 -6.39 -22.67 10.07
CA GLY A 230 -5.05 -22.53 10.58
C GLY A 230 -4.89 -21.22 11.33
N GLU A 231 -3.75 -21.07 12.00
CA GLU A 231 -3.38 -19.84 12.71
C GLU A 231 -2.82 -18.83 11.71
N ILE A 232 -3.13 -17.55 11.90
CA ILE A 232 -2.58 -16.47 11.07
C ILE A 232 -1.18 -16.15 11.56
N ALA A 233 -0.20 -16.12 10.64
CA ALA A 233 1.18 -15.84 10.99
C ALA A 233 1.38 -14.35 11.32
N GLU A 234 2.17 -14.10 12.36
CA GLU A 234 2.61 -12.76 12.71
C GLU A 234 3.80 -12.36 11.85
N ASN A 235 3.81 -11.13 11.38
CA ASN A 235 4.93 -10.57 10.63
C ASN A 235 6.05 -10.17 11.61
N SER A 236 7.19 -10.82 11.51
CA SER A 236 8.34 -10.63 12.41
C SER A 236 8.96 -9.22 12.34
N PHE A 237 8.68 -8.44 11.30
CA PHE A 237 9.25 -7.09 11.14
C PHE A 237 8.43 -5.99 11.83
N ASN A 238 7.10 -6.15 11.86
CA ASN A 238 6.22 -5.10 12.38
C ASN A 238 5.21 -5.59 13.42
N GLY A 239 5.27 -6.86 13.84
CA GLY A 239 4.40 -7.46 14.84
C GLY A 239 2.92 -7.56 14.42
N LYS A 240 2.59 -7.31 13.15
CA LYS A 240 1.21 -7.35 12.67
C LYS A 240 0.80 -8.75 12.28
N THR A 241 -0.40 -9.14 12.70
CA THR A 241 -1.06 -10.39 12.30
C THR A 241 -2.10 -10.05 11.25
N ILE A 242 -1.80 -10.38 9.98
CA ILE A 242 -2.61 -9.99 8.82
C ILE A 242 -2.95 -11.23 8.00
N LEU A 243 -4.25 -11.50 7.83
CA LEU A 243 -4.75 -12.46 6.84
C LEU A 243 -4.96 -11.74 5.52
N LYS A 244 -4.41 -12.27 4.43
CA LYS A 244 -4.79 -11.84 3.07
C LYS A 244 -5.85 -12.81 2.55
N PHE A 245 -7.00 -12.26 2.19
CA PHE A 245 -8.17 -12.99 1.72
C PHE A 245 -8.52 -12.57 0.30
N LEU A 246 -8.71 -13.56 -0.60
CA LEU A 246 -9.04 -13.33 -2.01
C LEU A 246 -10.25 -14.17 -2.40
N VAL A 247 -11.02 -13.66 -3.37
CA VAL A 247 -12.14 -14.37 -3.98
C VAL A 247 -11.94 -14.40 -5.49
N TYR A 248 -12.17 -15.57 -6.10
CA TYR A 248 -12.09 -15.78 -7.54
C TYR A 248 -13.38 -16.42 -8.06
N LYS A 249 -13.73 -16.08 -9.29
CA LYS A 249 -14.66 -16.86 -10.09
C LYS A 249 -13.89 -17.41 -11.28
N ASP A 250 -13.77 -18.73 -11.36
CA ASP A 250 -12.86 -19.38 -12.29
C ASP A 250 -11.42 -18.81 -12.13
N SER A 251 -10.86 -18.15 -13.12
CA SER A 251 -9.55 -17.48 -13.05
C SER A 251 -9.65 -15.96 -12.88
N GLU A 252 -10.84 -15.39 -12.72
CA GLU A 252 -11.07 -13.96 -12.54
C GLU A 252 -11.05 -13.59 -11.05
N ARG A 253 -10.29 -12.55 -10.70
CA ARG A 253 -10.26 -11.99 -9.33
C ARG A 253 -11.47 -11.10 -9.09
N LEU A 254 -12.13 -11.32 -7.98
CA LEU A 254 -13.27 -10.52 -7.54
C LEU A 254 -12.91 -9.70 -6.30
N ASN A 255 -13.62 -8.57 -6.10
CA ASN A 255 -13.45 -7.80 -4.87
C ASN A 255 -14.05 -8.56 -3.68
N PRO A 256 -13.27 -8.97 -2.66
CA PRO A 256 -13.79 -9.71 -1.52
C PRO A 256 -14.80 -8.92 -0.65
N GLU A 257 -14.69 -7.58 -0.64
CA GLU A 257 -15.62 -6.71 0.10
C GLU A 257 -17.07 -6.86 -0.38
N ASP A 258 -17.28 -7.22 -1.67
CA ASP A 258 -18.62 -7.44 -2.22
C ASP A 258 -19.28 -8.75 -1.70
N TRP A 259 -18.51 -9.65 -1.10
CA TRP A 259 -18.96 -10.99 -0.68
C TRP A 259 -19.18 -11.13 0.81
N ILE A 260 -18.38 -10.42 1.60
CA ILE A 260 -18.38 -10.52 3.06
C ILE A 260 -19.33 -9.46 3.65
N TYR A 261 -20.11 -9.88 4.63
CA TYR A 261 -21.06 -9.00 5.31
C TYR A 261 -20.36 -7.84 6.03
N ASN A 262 -20.74 -6.61 5.72
CA ASN A 262 -20.21 -5.39 6.35
C ASN A 262 -18.66 -5.33 6.42
N MET A 263 -17.98 -5.72 5.35
CA MET A 263 -16.53 -5.61 5.26
C MET A 263 -16.05 -4.20 4.83
#